data_60cdd7e50fe24ab3d0b82b3764428acd
#
_entry.id   60cdd7e50fe24ab3d0b82b3764428acd
#
_cell.length_a   1.000
_cell.length_b   1.000
_cell.length_c   1.000
_cell.angle_alpha   90.00
_cell.angle_beta   90.00
_cell.angle_gamma   90.00
#
_symmetry.space_group_name_H-M   'P 1'
#
loop_
_entity.id
_entity.type
_entity.pdbx_description
1 polymer ?
#
loop_
_entity_poly.entity_id
_entity_poly.type
_entity_poly.pdbx_seq_one_letter_code
_entity_poly.pdbx_strand_id
1 'polypeptide(L)'
;GLGCVSMWRHFPEKLAAATGCRLIVWSRAGYGGSEAYPEPRTPHYMHREGEEALPALISALAIERPLLIGHSDGGSIALIFAGAFPDVPLGVAVMAPHEFVEDITLAGIRDARVAWQSKKKKKKLSRYHHEQTARVFSDWNDTWLSPAFRDWNIEEYLPKIRCPVLAIQGEDDEYATMRQIDVIAEQVPGTKLLK
;
A
#
# COMPACT_ATOMS: atom_id res chain seq x y z
N GLY A 1 1.86 0.66 5.25
CA GLY A 1 0.87 0.99 6.24
C GLY A 1 0.93 2.44 6.72
N LEU A 2 2.10 2.95 7.08
CA LEU A 2 2.27 4.27 7.73
C LEU A 2 2.72 5.38 6.76
N GLY A 3 2.56 5.23 5.46
CA GLY A 3 3.09 6.15 4.45
C GLY A 3 2.24 7.41 4.25
N CYS A 4 2.89 8.53 3.90
CA CYS A 4 2.27 9.76 3.43
C CYS A 4 3.16 10.41 2.35
N VAL A 5 2.69 11.49 1.70
CA VAL A 5 3.42 12.18 0.62
C VAL A 5 4.88 12.45 0.99
N SER A 6 5.12 13.09 2.13
CA SER A 6 6.49 13.50 2.53
C SER A 6 7.44 12.32 2.80
N MET A 7 6.93 11.12 3.03
CA MET A 7 7.77 9.93 3.24
C MET A 7 8.39 9.40 1.95
N TRP A 8 7.85 9.74 0.79
CA TRP A 8 8.45 9.40 -0.51
C TRP A 8 9.70 10.21 -0.81
N ARG A 9 9.94 11.34 -0.11
CA ARG A 9 11.09 12.22 -0.26
C ARG A 9 11.28 12.63 -1.74
N HIS A 10 12.46 12.39 -2.30
CA HIS A 10 12.81 12.74 -3.69
C HIS A 10 12.48 11.65 -4.72
N PHE A 11 11.87 10.54 -4.30
CA PHE A 11 11.52 9.47 -5.23
C PHE A 11 10.56 9.92 -6.33
N PRO A 12 9.46 10.65 -6.02
CA PRO A 12 8.53 11.13 -7.04
C PRO A 12 9.20 12.04 -8.08
N GLU A 13 10.02 12.99 -7.65
CA GLU A 13 10.72 13.93 -8.53
C GLU A 13 11.69 13.19 -9.48
N LYS A 14 12.44 12.23 -8.92
CA LYS A 14 13.37 11.41 -9.72
C LYS A 14 12.63 10.55 -10.74
N LEU A 15 11.51 9.97 -10.34
CA LEU A 15 10.70 9.15 -11.22
C LEU A 15 10.08 9.98 -12.35
N ALA A 16 9.51 11.14 -12.03
CA ALA A 16 8.96 12.05 -13.03
C ALA A 16 10.05 12.50 -14.05
N ALA A 17 11.25 12.84 -13.57
CA ALA A 17 12.37 13.20 -14.42
C ALA A 17 12.83 12.03 -15.32
N ALA A 18 12.84 10.80 -14.81
CA ALA A 18 13.27 9.62 -15.56
C ALA A 18 12.24 9.15 -16.60
N THR A 19 10.95 9.39 -16.37
CA THR A 19 9.86 8.88 -17.21
C THR A 19 9.22 9.94 -18.10
N GLY A 20 9.39 11.23 -17.78
CA GLY A 20 8.66 12.33 -18.42
C GLY A 20 7.15 12.36 -18.07
N CYS A 21 6.69 11.51 -17.16
CA CYS A 21 5.28 11.43 -16.78
C CYS A 21 4.92 12.49 -15.73
N ARG A 22 3.68 13.01 -15.81
CA ARG A 22 3.08 13.74 -14.69
C ARG A 22 2.89 12.75 -13.55
N LEU A 23 3.35 13.12 -12.35
CA LEU A 23 3.25 12.28 -11.19
C LEU A 23 2.30 12.91 -10.16
N ILE A 24 1.46 12.10 -9.57
CA ILE A 24 0.54 12.46 -8.50
C ILE A 24 0.83 11.60 -7.29
N VAL A 25 1.06 12.24 -6.16
CA VAL A 25 1.25 11.57 -4.87
C VAL A 25 0.28 12.17 -3.89
N TRP A 26 -0.43 11.34 -3.16
CA TRP A 26 -1.39 11.81 -2.16
C TRP A 26 -1.22 11.08 -0.82
N SER A 27 -1.65 11.73 0.24
CA SER A 27 -1.83 11.09 1.54
C SER A 27 -3.27 10.62 1.67
N ARG A 28 -3.47 9.36 2.01
CA ARG A 28 -4.81 8.82 2.27
C ARG A 28 -5.49 9.57 3.42
N ALA A 29 -6.80 9.53 3.50
CA ALA A 29 -7.55 10.09 4.63
C ALA A 29 -6.99 9.55 5.96
N GLY A 30 -6.77 10.42 6.92
CA GLY A 30 -6.13 10.11 8.21
C GLY A 30 -4.61 10.10 8.20
N TYR A 31 -3.93 10.33 7.06
CA TYR A 31 -2.47 10.30 6.95
C TYR A 31 -1.90 11.66 6.53
N GLY A 32 -0.68 11.95 7.00
CA GLY A 32 0.01 13.20 6.64
C GLY A 32 -0.80 14.43 7.01
N GLY A 33 -1.01 15.30 6.04
CA GLY A 33 -1.84 16.51 6.17
C GLY A 33 -3.28 16.35 5.69
N SER A 34 -3.72 15.13 5.33
CA SER A 34 -5.11 14.88 4.94
C SER A 34 -6.04 14.91 6.15
N GLU A 35 -7.32 15.19 5.90
CA GLU A 35 -8.35 15.17 6.94
C GLU A 35 -8.36 13.85 7.72
N ALA A 36 -8.74 13.94 9.00
CA ALA A 36 -8.84 12.77 9.85
C ALA A 36 -9.88 11.79 9.31
N TYR A 37 -9.53 10.51 9.29
CA TYR A 37 -10.51 9.49 8.94
C TYR A 37 -11.55 9.36 10.08
N PRO A 38 -12.84 9.46 9.79
CA PRO A 38 -13.85 9.59 10.85
C PRO A 38 -14.01 8.33 11.71
N GLU A 39 -13.81 7.15 11.12
CA GLU A 39 -14.04 5.86 11.76
C GLU A 39 -12.74 5.08 12.00
N PRO A 40 -12.72 4.10 12.92
CA PRO A 40 -11.62 3.14 13.03
C PRO A 40 -11.47 2.35 11.72
N ARG A 41 -10.24 1.96 11.38
CA ARG A 41 -10.01 1.12 10.20
C ARG A 41 -10.56 -0.27 10.43
N THR A 42 -11.18 -0.82 9.40
CA THR A 42 -11.70 -2.19 9.40
C THR A 42 -10.74 -3.11 8.62
N PRO A 43 -10.87 -4.44 8.71
CA PRO A 43 -10.11 -5.36 7.87
C PRO A 43 -10.22 -5.12 6.35
N HIS A 44 -11.29 -4.46 5.90
CA HIS A 44 -11.51 -4.14 4.48
C HIS A 44 -10.96 -2.77 4.05
N TYR A 45 -10.13 -2.10 4.87
CA TYR A 45 -9.68 -0.75 4.56
C TYR A 45 -8.91 -0.64 3.24
N MET A 46 -8.09 -1.64 2.88
CA MET A 46 -7.38 -1.64 1.61
C MET A 46 -8.31 -1.85 0.42
N HIS A 47 -9.36 -2.66 0.58
CA HIS A 47 -10.40 -2.81 -0.44
C HIS A 47 -11.13 -1.48 -0.68
N ARG A 48 -11.56 -0.80 0.38
CA ARG A 48 -12.19 0.53 0.26
C ARG A 48 -11.28 1.57 -0.39
N GLU A 49 -10.01 1.56 -0.07
CA GLU A 49 -9.03 2.44 -0.73
C GLU A 49 -8.90 2.12 -2.23
N GLY A 50 -8.84 0.83 -2.61
CA GLY A 50 -8.70 0.40 -4.00
C GLY A 50 -9.99 0.53 -4.83
N GLU A 51 -11.14 0.27 -4.24
CA GLU A 51 -12.43 0.21 -4.95
C GLU A 51 -13.25 1.49 -4.88
N GLU A 52 -13.02 2.34 -3.86
CA GLU A 52 -13.80 3.57 -3.64
C GLU A 52 -12.91 4.83 -3.71
N ALA A 53 -11.89 4.95 -2.85
CA ALA A 53 -11.12 6.18 -2.70
C ALA A 53 -10.23 6.46 -3.92
N LEU A 54 -9.50 5.46 -4.43
CA LEU A 54 -8.62 5.62 -5.59
C LEU A 54 -9.40 5.91 -6.88
N PRO A 55 -10.50 5.20 -7.21
CA PRO A 55 -11.36 5.58 -8.34
C PRO A 55 -11.90 7.00 -8.25
N ALA A 56 -12.35 7.41 -7.06
CA ALA A 56 -12.86 8.77 -6.84
C ALA A 56 -11.77 9.83 -7.08
N LEU A 57 -10.53 9.58 -6.61
CA LEU A 57 -9.39 10.44 -6.85
C LEU A 57 -9.04 10.54 -8.35
N ILE A 58 -8.98 9.41 -9.04
CA ILE A 58 -8.70 9.33 -10.48
C ILE A 58 -9.75 10.13 -11.26
N SER A 59 -11.03 9.96 -10.94
CA SER A 59 -12.13 10.71 -11.56
C SER A 59 -12.05 12.20 -11.28
N ALA A 60 -11.83 12.60 -10.01
CA ALA A 60 -11.76 14.01 -9.63
C ALA A 60 -10.58 14.75 -10.30
N LEU A 61 -9.50 14.05 -10.61
CA LEU A 61 -8.33 14.62 -11.28
C LEU A 61 -8.34 14.43 -12.80
N ALA A 62 -9.42 13.90 -13.37
CA ALA A 62 -9.59 13.59 -14.79
C ALA A 62 -8.41 12.78 -15.36
N ILE A 63 -7.99 11.72 -14.64
CA ILE A 63 -6.93 10.82 -15.08
C ILE A 63 -7.57 9.66 -15.86
N GLU A 64 -7.25 9.56 -17.14
CA GLU A 64 -7.86 8.52 -18.00
C GLU A 64 -7.21 7.15 -17.82
N ARG A 65 -5.87 7.09 -17.87
CA ARG A 65 -5.11 5.83 -17.87
C ARG A 65 -3.86 5.94 -16.96
N PRO A 66 -4.00 5.71 -15.65
CA PRO A 66 -2.90 5.83 -14.71
C PRO A 66 -1.91 4.66 -14.80
N LEU A 67 -0.62 4.95 -14.58
CA LEU A 67 0.35 3.99 -14.08
C LEU A 67 0.31 4.05 -12.55
N LEU A 68 0.05 2.93 -11.91
CA LEU A 68 -0.04 2.85 -10.46
C LEU A 68 1.30 2.41 -9.86
N ILE A 69 1.73 3.09 -8.82
CA ILE A 69 2.95 2.74 -8.08
C ILE A 69 2.61 2.70 -6.60
N GLY A 70 2.80 1.54 -5.98
CA GLY A 70 2.46 1.33 -4.58
C GLY A 70 3.55 0.63 -3.79
N HIS A 71 3.68 0.98 -2.52
CA HIS A 71 4.58 0.32 -1.58
C HIS A 71 3.78 -0.21 -0.39
N SER A 72 4.02 -1.46 0.01
CA SER A 72 3.33 -2.12 1.14
C SER A 72 1.81 -2.07 0.94
N ASP A 73 1.01 -1.58 1.90
CA ASP A 73 -0.45 -1.36 1.72
C ASP A 73 -0.78 -0.68 0.37
N GLY A 74 0.04 0.29 -0.06
CA GLY A 74 -0.18 0.97 -1.34
C GLY A 74 -0.01 0.04 -2.53
N GLY A 75 0.86 -0.97 -2.44
CA GLY A 75 1.00 -2.04 -3.43
C GLY A 75 -0.25 -2.91 -3.48
N SER A 76 -0.73 -3.37 -2.33
CA SER A 76 -1.97 -4.16 -2.21
C SER A 76 -3.18 -3.38 -2.74
N ILE A 77 -3.31 -2.10 -2.39
CA ILE A 77 -4.37 -1.21 -2.91
C ILE A 77 -4.30 -1.08 -4.43
N ALA A 78 -3.10 -0.95 -5.02
CA ALA A 78 -2.93 -0.87 -6.47
C ALA A 78 -3.34 -2.17 -7.18
N LEU A 79 -3.05 -3.33 -6.59
CA LEU A 79 -3.48 -4.64 -7.12
C LEU A 79 -5.00 -4.83 -7.01
N ILE A 80 -5.61 -4.46 -5.88
CA ILE A 80 -7.07 -4.46 -5.73
C ILE A 80 -7.71 -3.59 -6.80
N PHE A 81 -7.24 -2.35 -6.98
CA PHE A 81 -7.76 -1.47 -8.02
C PHE A 81 -7.63 -2.08 -9.42
N ALA A 82 -6.45 -2.61 -9.76
CA ALA A 82 -6.22 -3.18 -11.08
C ALA A 82 -7.07 -4.42 -11.37
N GLY A 83 -7.38 -5.21 -10.35
CA GLY A 83 -8.29 -6.34 -10.48
C GLY A 83 -9.78 -5.94 -10.53
N ALA A 84 -10.17 -4.91 -9.78
CA ALA A 84 -11.53 -4.38 -9.78
C ALA A 84 -11.86 -3.59 -11.06
N PHE A 85 -10.86 -2.89 -11.62
CA PHE A 85 -11.01 -2.04 -12.80
C PHE A 85 -9.97 -2.38 -13.88
N PRO A 86 -10.01 -3.59 -14.47
CA PRO A 86 -8.91 -4.14 -15.28
C PRO A 86 -8.61 -3.36 -16.56
N ASP A 87 -9.54 -2.56 -17.05
CA ASP A 87 -9.39 -1.78 -18.29
C ASP A 87 -8.89 -0.35 -18.04
N VAL A 88 -8.73 0.06 -16.77
CA VAL A 88 -8.35 1.44 -16.41
C VAL A 88 -6.83 1.66 -16.34
N PRO A 89 -6.03 0.86 -15.59
CA PRO A 89 -4.61 1.15 -15.44
C PRO A 89 -3.81 0.77 -16.69
N LEU A 90 -2.81 1.59 -17.02
CA LEU A 90 -1.80 1.28 -18.04
C LEU A 90 -0.80 0.23 -17.57
N GLY A 91 -0.57 0.14 -16.28
CA GLY A 91 0.36 -0.78 -15.64
C GLY A 91 0.42 -0.55 -14.14
N VAL A 92 0.99 -1.50 -13.43
CA VAL A 92 1.14 -1.47 -11.98
C VAL A 92 2.57 -1.82 -11.59
N ALA A 93 3.19 -1.02 -10.74
CA ALA A 93 4.46 -1.34 -10.09
C ALA A 93 4.23 -1.40 -8.58
N VAL A 94 4.49 -2.55 -7.97
CA VAL A 94 4.33 -2.77 -6.54
C VAL A 94 5.67 -3.09 -5.88
N MET A 95 5.88 -2.55 -4.70
CA MET A 95 7.08 -2.76 -3.89
C MET A 95 6.66 -3.30 -2.53
N ALA A 96 7.14 -4.49 -2.17
CA ALA A 96 6.81 -5.18 -0.92
C ALA A 96 5.29 -5.19 -0.64
N PRO A 97 4.44 -5.60 -1.60
CA PRO A 97 3.00 -5.69 -1.39
C PRO A 97 2.67 -6.87 -0.47
N HIS A 98 1.42 -6.95 -0.03
CA HIS A 98 0.86 -8.14 0.61
C HIS A 98 -0.40 -8.56 -0.13
N GLU A 99 -0.50 -9.83 -0.44
CA GLU A 99 -1.68 -10.47 -1.02
C GLU A 99 -2.46 -11.28 0.01
N PHE A 100 -1.77 -11.69 1.07
CA PHE A 100 -2.32 -12.43 2.21
C PHE A 100 -1.47 -12.20 3.46
N VAL A 101 -1.98 -12.64 4.60
CA VAL A 101 -1.30 -12.51 5.90
C VAL A 101 -0.39 -13.70 6.16
N GLU A 102 0.88 -13.43 6.47
CA GLU A 102 1.87 -14.44 6.90
C GLU A 102 2.22 -14.30 8.38
N ASP A 103 2.72 -15.35 9.00
CA ASP A 103 3.17 -15.31 10.40
C ASP A 103 4.36 -14.35 10.60
N ILE A 104 5.26 -14.25 9.62
CA ILE A 104 6.37 -13.29 9.63
C ILE A 104 5.84 -11.84 9.64
N THR A 105 4.80 -11.55 8.86
CA THR A 105 4.14 -10.25 8.86
C THR A 105 3.63 -9.88 10.23
N LEU A 106 2.87 -10.79 10.87
CA LEU A 106 2.33 -10.56 12.20
C LEU A 106 3.41 -10.41 13.27
N ALA A 107 4.52 -11.14 13.14
CA ALA A 107 5.68 -11.00 14.02
C ALA A 107 6.28 -9.60 13.88
N GLY A 108 6.58 -9.13 12.66
CA GLY A 108 7.11 -7.79 12.41
C GLY A 108 6.18 -6.67 12.92
N ILE A 109 4.85 -6.85 12.78
CA ILE A 109 3.88 -5.87 13.30
C ILE A 109 3.81 -5.86 14.83
N ARG A 110 3.99 -7.03 15.50
CA ARG A 110 4.12 -7.09 16.97
C ARG A 110 5.41 -6.39 17.43
N ASP A 111 6.51 -6.60 16.74
CA ASP A 111 7.78 -5.92 17.03
C ASP A 111 7.67 -4.41 16.85
N ALA A 112 6.94 -3.96 15.81
CA ALA A 112 6.61 -2.55 15.64
C ALA A 112 5.79 -2.00 16.81
N ARG A 113 4.86 -2.77 17.38
CA ARG A 113 4.09 -2.40 18.60
C ARG A 113 4.99 -2.22 19.81
N VAL A 114 5.94 -3.13 20.01
CA VAL A 114 6.94 -3.01 21.09
C VAL A 114 7.80 -1.76 20.87
N ALA A 115 8.31 -1.58 19.66
CA ALA A 115 9.14 -0.44 19.30
C ALA A 115 8.40 0.91 19.42
N TRP A 116 7.08 0.93 19.27
CA TRP A 116 6.22 2.11 19.44
C TRP A 116 6.23 2.69 20.85
N GLN A 117 6.59 1.92 21.88
CA GLN A 117 6.75 2.44 23.25
C GLN A 117 7.87 3.49 23.35
N SER A 118 8.81 3.49 22.40
CA SER A 118 9.92 4.43 22.38
C SER A 118 9.47 5.85 22.02
N LYS A 119 9.77 6.83 22.86
CA LYS A 119 9.56 8.25 22.57
C LYS A 119 10.24 8.68 21.26
N LYS A 120 11.41 8.10 20.93
CA LYS A 120 12.16 8.38 19.70
C LYS A 120 11.37 7.96 18.45
N LYS A 121 10.74 6.77 18.47
CA LYS A 121 9.91 6.28 17.35
C LYS A 121 8.68 7.15 17.17
N LYS A 122 7.96 7.48 18.25
CA LYS A 122 6.81 8.40 18.23
C LYS A 122 7.19 9.76 17.64
N LYS A 123 8.27 10.37 18.12
CA LYS A 123 8.78 11.66 17.61
C LYS A 123 9.19 11.58 16.12
N LYS A 124 9.73 10.46 15.66
CA LYS A 124 10.07 10.27 14.24
C LYS A 124 8.81 10.27 13.38
N LEU A 125 7.77 9.54 13.77
CA LEU A 125 6.53 9.43 13.02
C LEU A 125 5.70 10.72 13.08
N SER A 126 5.73 11.46 14.21
CA SER A 126 4.98 12.71 14.37
C SER A 126 5.41 13.84 13.43
N ARG A 127 6.62 13.76 12.88
CA ARG A 127 7.08 14.69 11.84
C ARG A 127 6.27 14.59 10.54
N TYR A 128 5.60 13.47 10.34
CA TYR A 128 4.87 13.14 9.12
C TYR A 128 3.35 13.20 9.29
N HIS A 129 2.84 12.89 10.49
CA HIS A 129 1.40 12.77 10.74
C HIS A 129 0.88 13.73 11.82
N HIS A 130 1.76 14.53 12.41
CA HIS A 130 1.39 15.58 13.38
C HIS A 130 0.49 15.02 14.51
N GLU A 131 -0.67 15.61 14.73
CA GLU A 131 -1.62 15.21 15.78
C GLU A 131 -2.26 13.84 15.53
N GLN A 132 -2.33 13.40 14.28
CA GLN A 132 -2.88 12.11 13.88
C GLN A 132 -1.94 10.91 14.15
N THR A 133 -0.71 11.18 14.58
CA THR A 133 0.37 10.17 14.68
C THR A 133 -0.01 8.94 15.49
N ALA A 134 -0.63 9.12 16.65
CA ALA A 134 -1.01 8.01 17.51
C ALA A 134 -2.10 7.16 16.84
N ARG A 135 -3.08 7.81 16.23
CA ARG A 135 -4.19 7.16 15.53
C ARG A 135 -3.70 6.41 14.29
N VAL A 136 -2.86 7.03 13.47
CA VAL A 136 -2.26 6.37 12.30
C VAL A 136 -1.56 5.08 12.68
N PHE A 137 -0.79 5.10 13.77
CA PHE A 137 -0.10 3.90 14.24
C PHE A 137 -1.07 2.86 14.79
N SER A 138 -2.01 3.25 15.67
CA SER A 138 -2.95 2.31 16.27
C SER A 138 -3.88 1.69 15.23
N ASP A 139 -4.47 2.49 14.36
CA ASP A 139 -5.38 2.01 13.31
C ASP A 139 -4.70 0.95 12.41
N TRP A 140 -3.45 1.19 12.01
CA TRP A 140 -2.68 0.22 11.24
C TRP A 140 -2.36 -1.03 12.06
N ASN A 141 -1.74 -0.85 13.23
CA ASN A 141 -1.22 -1.95 14.03
C ASN A 141 -2.34 -2.83 14.59
N ASP A 142 -3.41 -2.21 15.11
CA ASP A 142 -4.53 -2.93 15.71
C ASP A 142 -5.35 -3.67 14.66
N THR A 143 -5.53 -3.09 13.46
CA THR A 143 -6.19 -3.77 12.35
C THR A 143 -5.41 -5.02 11.93
N TRP A 144 -4.12 -4.90 11.67
CA TRP A 144 -3.29 -6.04 11.24
C TRP A 144 -3.20 -7.15 12.29
N LEU A 145 -3.22 -6.81 13.58
CA LEU A 145 -3.17 -7.80 14.68
C LEU A 145 -4.56 -8.26 15.14
N SER A 146 -5.63 -7.75 14.55
CA SER A 146 -6.97 -8.20 14.89
C SER A 146 -7.22 -9.64 14.40
N PRO A 147 -7.96 -10.46 15.14
CA PRO A 147 -8.34 -11.80 14.66
C PRO A 147 -9.10 -11.75 13.32
N ALA A 148 -9.89 -10.72 13.09
CA ALA A 148 -10.66 -10.54 11.86
C ALA A 148 -9.79 -10.24 10.62
N PHE A 149 -8.52 -9.85 10.80
CA PHE A 149 -7.58 -9.63 9.69
C PHE A 149 -6.76 -10.87 9.35
N ARG A 150 -6.81 -11.93 10.18
CA ARG A 150 -5.98 -13.13 10.00
C ARG A 150 -6.16 -13.79 8.62
N ASP A 151 -7.40 -13.83 8.14
CA ASP A 151 -7.76 -14.46 6.88
C ASP A 151 -7.86 -13.45 5.72
N TRP A 152 -7.32 -12.23 5.92
CA TRP A 152 -7.29 -11.22 4.87
C TRP A 152 -6.46 -11.70 3.70
N ASN A 153 -7.05 -11.62 2.50
CA ASN A 153 -6.48 -12.12 1.26
C ASN A 153 -7.05 -11.31 0.09
N ILE A 154 -6.24 -11.00 -0.90
CA ILE A 154 -6.63 -10.28 -2.12
C ILE A 154 -6.28 -11.06 -3.41
N GLU A 155 -5.93 -12.33 -3.30
CA GLU A 155 -5.55 -13.13 -4.47
C GLU A 155 -6.68 -13.21 -5.51
N GLU A 156 -7.95 -13.07 -5.12
CA GLU A 156 -9.09 -13.07 -6.03
C GLU A 156 -9.08 -11.94 -7.08
N TYR A 157 -8.30 -10.86 -6.82
CA TYR A 157 -8.12 -9.75 -7.77
C TYR A 157 -7.07 -10.06 -8.83
N LEU A 158 -6.07 -10.86 -8.53
CA LEU A 158 -4.89 -11.06 -9.38
C LEU A 158 -5.26 -11.62 -10.76
N PRO A 159 -6.08 -12.67 -10.91
CA PRO A 159 -6.45 -13.21 -12.23
C PRO A 159 -7.23 -12.25 -13.12
N LYS A 160 -7.78 -11.19 -12.53
CA LYS A 160 -8.56 -10.18 -13.25
C LYS A 160 -7.69 -9.07 -13.84
N ILE A 161 -6.43 -8.93 -13.38
CA ILE A 161 -5.50 -7.89 -13.83
C ILE A 161 -5.10 -8.13 -15.29
N ARG A 162 -5.26 -7.12 -16.14
CA ARG A 162 -4.97 -7.18 -17.58
C ARG A 162 -3.77 -6.35 -18.02
N CYS A 163 -3.36 -5.40 -17.20
CA CYS A 163 -2.22 -4.55 -17.50
C CYS A 163 -0.88 -5.19 -17.07
N PRO A 164 0.27 -4.74 -17.63
CA PRO A 164 1.58 -5.18 -17.17
C PRO A 164 1.80 -4.92 -15.69
N VAL A 165 2.42 -5.87 -14.99
CA VAL A 165 2.78 -5.75 -13.58
C VAL A 165 4.29 -5.90 -13.38
N LEU A 166 4.87 -5.03 -12.56
CA LEU A 166 6.21 -5.13 -12.01
C LEU A 166 6.08 -5.32 -10.50
N ALA A 167 6.51 -6.46 -9.97
CA ALA A 167 6.52 -6.73 -8.54
C ALA A 167 7.97 -6.77 -8.02
N ILE A 168 8.23 -5.99 -6.98
CA ILE A 168 9.57 -5.78 -6.42
C ILE A 168 9.54 -6.14 -4.94
N GLN A 169 10.50 -6.94 -4.46
CA GLN A 169 10.65 -7.23 -3.05
C GLN A 169 12.11 -7.59 -2.74
N GLY A 170 12.63 -7.08 -1.62
CA GLY A 170 13.95 -7.47 -1.11
C GLY A 170 13.91 -8.85 -0.47
N GLU A 171 14.98 -9.64 -0.65
CA GLU A 171 15.11 -10.98 -0.09
C GLU A 171 15.09 -10.98 1.46
N ASP A 172 15.55 -9.89 2.08
CA ASP A 172 15.62 -9.69 3.52
C ASP A 172 14.42 -8.87 4.06
N ASP A 173 13.25 -8.94 3.43
CA ASP A 173 12.07 -8.22 3.90
C ASP A 173 11.61 -8.74 5.28
N GLU A 174 11.53 -7.83 6.26
CA GLU A 174 11.17 -8.18 7.64
C GLU A 174 9.67 -8.48 7.83
N TYR A 175 8.82 -8.18 6.84
CA TYR A 175 7.37 -8.28 6.93
C TYR A 175 6.77 -9.33 6.02
N ALA A 176 7.53 -9.86 5.04
CA ALA A 176 6.94 -10.76 4.04
C ALA A 176 7.98 -11.72 3.45
N THR A 177 7.54 -12.90 3.06
CA THR A 177 8.38 -13.82 2.26
C THR A 177 8.27 -13.47 0.77
N MET A 178 9.17 -14.02 -0.05
CA MET A 178 9.09 -13.91 -1.52
C MET A 178 7.78 -14.48 -2.08
N ARG A 179 7.06 -15.31 -1.31
CA ARG A 179 5.77 -15.88 -1.72
C ARG A 179 4.77 -14.81 -2.13
N GLN A 180 4.82 -13.62 -1.51
CA GLN A 180 3.95 -12.51 -1.86
C GLN A 180 4.07 -12.15 -3.36
N ILE A 181 5.27 -11.88 -3.84
CA ILE A 181 5.46 -11.52 -5.26
C ILE A 181 5.45 -12.71 -6.21
N ASP A 182 5.76 -13.92 -5.73
CA ASP A 182 5.70 -15.12 -6.54
C ASP A 182 4.24 -15.46 -6.91
N VAL A 183 3.28 -15.31 -5.99
CA VAL A 183 1.85 -15.52 -6.28
C VAL A 183 1.31 -14.52 -7.31
N ILE A 184 1.80 -13.30 -7.32
CA ILE A 184 1.44 -12.32 -8.36
C ILE A 184 1.89 -12.84 -9.73
N ALA A 185 3.14 -13.33 -9.84
CA ALA A 185 3.66 -13.84 -11.12
C ALA A 185 2.96 -15.12 -11.59
N GLU A 186 2.51 -15.96 -10.65
CA GLU A 186 1.74 -17.17 -10.96
C GLU A 186 0.34 -16.86 -11.50
N GLN A 187 -0.30 -15.80 -10.99
CA GLN A 187 -1.71 -15.49 -11.30
C GLN A 187 -1.89 -14.37 -12.31
N VAL A 188 -0.87 -13.51 -12.53
CA VAL A 188 -0.92 -12.42 -13.51
C VAL A 188 0.10 -12.71 -14.61
N PRO A 189 -0.32 -13.20 -15.78
CA PRO A 189 0.59 -13.53 -16.87
C PRO A 189 1.44 -12.33 -17.31
N GLY A 190 2.74 -12.56 -17.50
CA GLY A 190 3.68 -11.53 -17.94
C GLY A 190 4.18 -10.59 -16.84
N THR A 191 3.87 -10.86 -15.58
CA THR A 191 4.46 -10.14 -14.44
C THR A 191 5.99 -10.23 -14.47
N LYS A 192 6.64 -9.09 -14.29
CA LYS A 192 8.09 -9.02 -14.08
C LYS A 192 8.39 -8.96 -12.59
N LEU A 193 9.31 -9.81 -12.14
CA LEU A 193 9.80 -9.82 -10.76
C LEU A 193 11.17 -9.14 -10.69
N LEU A 194 11.38 -8.37 -9.63
CA LEU A 194 12.67 -7.83 -9.21
C LEU A 194 12.87 -8.19 -7.74
N LYS A 195 13.82 -9.10 -7.51
CA LYS A 195 14.19 -9.61 -6.19
C LYS A 195 15.52 -9.02 -5.74
#